data_8c4879481a7d7e9f56bf5f0b2be082f9
#
_entry.id   8c4879481a7d7e9f56bf5f0b2be082f9
#
_cell.length_a   1.000
_cell.length_b   1.000
_cell.length_c   1.000
_cell.angle_alpha   90.00
_cell.angle_beta   90.00
_cell.angle_gamma   90.00
#
_symmetry.space_group_name_H-M   'P 1'
#
loop_
_entity.id
_entity.type
_entity.pdbx_description
1 polymer ?
#
loop_
_entity_poly.entity_id
_entity_poly.type
_entity_poly.pdbx_seq_one_letter_code
_entity_poly.pdbx_strand_id
1 'polypeptide(L)'
;NSTIASRMVTADTAPVSVTSRQKWFDEHNASKRPLWLIEDENNQILGWVSFQSFYGRPAYDATVEISIYLDEQQRGRGLGKQILQYCIDKAPDLGVHTLLGFIFAHNLPSIALFEKMGFTEWANLPNIATLDQEERSLKILGIRIK
;
A
#
# COMPACT_ATOMS: atom_id res chain seq x y z
N ASN A 1 -10.44 -13.61 12.07
CA ASN A 1 -9.33 -13.26 11.41
C ASN A 1 -9.40 -13.55 9.95
N SER A 2 -9.33 -12.58 9.18
CA SER A 2 -9.58 -12.80 7.87
C SER A 2 -8.37 -13.20 7.16
N THR A 3 -8.36 -14.35 6.76
CA THR A 3 -7.40 -14.74 5.84
C THR A 3 -8.07 -14.65 4.56
N ILE A 4 -7.51 -14.20 3.61
CA ILE A 4 -8.20 -14.01 2.49
C ILE A 4 -7.36 -14.09 1.33
N ALA A 5 -7.63 -13.28 0.42
CA ALA A 5 -6.90 -13.27 -0.80
C ALA A 5 -5.43 -13.10 -0.58
N SER A 6 -5.11 -12.43 0.50
CA SER A 6 -3.73 -12.26 0.85
C SER A 6 -3.04 -13.56 1.17
N ARG A 7 -3.78 -14.63 1.26
CA ARG A 7 -3.15 -15.90 1.46
C ARG A 7 -2.50 -16.43 0.24
N MET A 8 -2.45 -15.70 -0.76
CA MET A 8 -1.69 -16.12 -1.87
C MET A 8 -0.28 -16.16 -1.50
N VAL A 9 0.19 -17.27 -1.12
CA VAL A 9 1.52 -17.35 -0.63
C VAL A 9 2.40 -17.97 -1.65
N THR A 10 3.65 -17.64 -1.59
CA THR A 10 4.64 -18.32 -2.36
C THR A 10 4.95 -19.61 -1.65
N ALA A 11 5.65 -20.46 -2.31
CA ALA A 11 5.91 -21.79 -1.80
C ALA A 11 6.62 -21.77 -0.47
N ASP A 12 7.40 -20.75 -0.22
CA ASP A 12 8.21 -20.73 0.98
C ASP A 12 7.76 -19.74 2.00
N THR A 13 6.61 -19.15 1.88
CA THR A 13 6.17 -18.23 2.91
C THR A 13 5.06 -18.85 3.72
N ALA A 14 5.06 -18.55 4.99
CA ALA A 14 3.95 -18.94 5.83
C ALA A 14 2.71 -18.17 5.39
N PRO A 15 1.54 -18.74 5.60
CA PRO A 15 0.32 -18.02 5.28
C PRO A 15 0.25 -16.71 6.01
N VAL A 16 -0.21 -15.68 5.33
CA VAL A 16 -0.42 -14.38 5.95
C VAL A 16 -1.87 -14.00 5.82
N SER A 17 -2.32 -13.18 6.73
CA SER A 17 -3.66 -12.64 6.67
C SER A 17 -3.61 -11.14 6.77
N VAL A 18 -4.61 -10.50 6.20
CA VAL A 18 -4.76 -9.05 6.27
C VAL A 18 -6.02 -8.77 7.06
N THR A 19 -5.87 -8.02 8.15
CA THR A 19 -6.99 -7.70 9.02
C THR A 19 -7.11 -6.19 9.13
N SER A 20 -8.30 -5.70 9.40
CA SER A 20 -8.49 -4.28 9.53
C SER A 20 -8.55 -3.89 11.00
N ARG A 21 -8.01 -2.72 11.32
CA ARG A 21 -8.00 -2.17 12.66
C ARG A 21 -8.51 -0.75 12.57
N GLN A 22 -9.79 -0.64 12.58
CA GLN A 22 -10.45 0.61 12.30
C GLN A 22 -10.32 1.62 13.43
N LYS A 23 -10.31 1.18 14.64
CA LYS A 23 -10.43 2.07 15.77
C LYS A 23 -9.17 2.85 16.12
N TRP A 24 -8.08 2.60 15.43
CA TRP A 24 -6.83 3.27 15.74
C TRP A 24 -6.74 4.68 15.18
N PHE A 25 -7.48 4.96 14.12
CA PHE A 25 -7.37 6.23 13.42
C PHE A 25 -8.74 6.70 13.03
N ASP A 26 -9.10 7.91 13.44
CA ASP A 26 -10.41 8.45 13.16
C ASP A 26 -10.69 8.60 11.69
N GLU A 27 -9.67 8.90 10.91
CA GLU A 27 -9.86 9.12 9.49
C GLU A 27 -9.91 7.84 8.70
N HIS A 28 -9.64 6.70 9.31
CA HIS A 28 -9.73 5.42 8.62
C HIS A 28 -11.02 4.73 8.98
N ASN A 29 -11.63 4.12 7.97
CA ASN A 29 -12.76 3.30 8.28
C ASN A 29 -12.76 2.12 7.32
N ALA A 30 -13.17 0.96 7.83
CA ALA A 30 -13.00 -0.30 7.14
C ALA A 30 -13.78 -0.37 5.85
N SER A 31 -14.83 0.42 5.72
CA SER A 31 -15.67 0.37 4.54
C SER A 31 -15.21 1.31 3.44
N LYS A 32 -14.31 2.25 3.73
CA LYS A 32 -13.92 3.20 2.71
C LYS A 32 -12.44 3.53 2.73
N ARG A 33 -11.88 3.74 3.91
CA ARG A 33 -10.46 4.08 4.05
C ARG A 33 -9.83 3.18 5.07
N PRO A 34 -9.62 1.92 4.72
CA PRO A 34 -9.15 0.94 5.71
C PRO A 34 -7.69 1.12 6.09
N LEU A 35 -7.39 0.63 7.27
CA LEU A 35 -6.04 0.34 7.69
C LEU A 35 -6.02 -1.14 7.97
N TRP A 36 -5.19 -1.88 7.25
CA TRP A 36 -5.10 -3.32 7.40
C TRP A 36 -3.78 -3.70 8.02
N LEU A 37 -3.82 -4.66 8.95
CA LEU A 37 -2.61 -5.25 9.49
C LEU A 37 -2.30 -6.53 8.74
N ILE A 38 -1.01 -6.77 8.53
CA ILE A 38 -0.55 -7.98 7.88
C ILE A 38 0.02 -8.88 8.97
N GLU A 39 -0.54 -10.08 9.11
CA GLU A 39 -0.16 -11.00 10.16
C GLU A 39 0.22 -12.35 9.58
N ASP A 40 1.11 -13.05 10.26
CA ASP A 40 1.41 -14.43 9.88
C ASP A 40 0.46 -15.38 10.60
N GLU A 41 0.68 -16.68 10.44
CA GLU A 41 -0.23 -17.66 11.01
C GLU A 41 -0.21 -17.68 12.54
N ASN A 42 0.79 -17.07 13.14
CA ASN A 42 0.90 -16.98 14.59
C ASN A 42 0.39 -15.65 15.11
N ASN A 43 -0.29 -14.88 14.26
CA ASN A 43 -0.83 -13.56 14.60
C ASN A 43 0.26 -12.53 14.91
N GLN A 44 1.45 -12.78 14.45
CA GLN A 44 2.52 -11.80 14.59
C GLN A 44 2.38 -10.76 13.51
N ILE A 45 2.44 -9.49 13.88
CA ILE A 45 2.25 -8.40 12.93
C ILE A 45 3.51 -8.22 12.12
N LEU A 46 3.39 -8.34 10.81
CA LEU A 46 4.51 -8.20 9.90
C LEU A 46 4.57 -6.81 9.26
N GLY A 47 3.46 -6.09 9.30
CA GLY A 47 3.41 -4.77 8.71
C GLY A 47 1.99 -4.28 8.63
N TRP A 48 1.80 -3.21 7.87
CA TRP A 48 0.45 -2.66 7.69
C TRP A 48 0.37 -1.97 6.35
N VAL A 49 -0.87 -1.77 5.88
CA VAL A 49 -1.14 -1.03 4.67
C VAL A 49 -2.38 -0.18 4.92
N SER A 50 -2.38 1.03 4.41
CA SER A 50 -3.51 1.91 4.59
C SER A 50 -3.86 2.62 3.31
N PHE A 51 -5.13 2.96 3.19
CA PHE A 51 -5.65 3.83 2.16
C PHE A 51 -5.95 5.17 2.82
N GLN A 52 -5.46 6.23 2.21
CA GLN A 52 -5.71 7.58 2.70
C GLN A 52 -6.32 8.40 1.59
N SER A 53 -7.24 9.28 1.94
CA SER A 53 -7.85 10.14 0.94
C SER A 53 -6.80 11.02 0.29
N PHE A 54 -6.88 11.12 -1.03
CA PHE A 54 -6.05 12.06 -1.76
C PHE A 54 -6.80 13.38 -1.75
N TYR A 55 -6.27 14.38 -1.09
CA TYR A 55 -6.89 15.72 -0.97
C TYR A 55 -8.15 15.78 -0.12
N GLY A 56 -8.92 14.72 0.03
CA GLY A 56 -10.11 14.74 0.86
C GLY A 56 -11.27 15.56 0.32
N ARG A 57 -11.30 15.82 -0.96
CA ARG A 57 -12.40 16.57 -1.58
C ARG A 57 -13.26 15.64 -2.40
N PRO A 58 -14.55 15.93 -2.56
CA PRO A 58 -15.45 15.03 -3.28
C PRO A 58 -14.99 14.66 -4.68
N ALA A 59 -14.35 15.58 -5.38
CA ALA A 59 -13.91 15.31 -6.74
C ALA A 59 -12.86 14.21 -6.78
N TYR A 60 -12.17 13.97 -5.68
CA TYR A 60 -11.09 12.97 -5.62
C TYR A 60 -11.48 11.79 -4.75
N ASP A 61 -12.77 11.57 -4.53
CA ASP A 61 -13.23 10.57 -3.58
C ASP A 61 -12.90 9.15 -4.02
N ALA A 62 -12.68 8.92 -5.30
CA ALA A 62 -12.33 7.60 -5.82
C ALA A 62 -10.82 7.41 -5.97
N THR A 63 -10.02 8.34 -5.46
CA THR A 63 -8.57 8.28 -5.55
C THR A 63 -8.02 8.22 -4.14
N VAL A 64 -7.13 7.27 -3.89
CA VAL A 64 -6.51 7.16 -2.59
C VAL A 64 -5.01 6.98 -2.73
N GLU A 65 -4.31 7.40 -1.69
CA GLU A 65 -2.90 7.12 -1.54
C GLU A 65 -2.75 5.84 -0.75
N ILE A 66 -1.95 4.93 -1.25
CA ILE A 66 -1.69 3.68 -0.58
C ILE A 66 -0.32 3.75 0.09
N SER A 67 -0.28 3.39 1.37
CA SER A 67 0.96 3.35 2.14
C SER A 67 1.16 1.94 2.66
N ILE A 68 2.34 1.40 2.44
CA ILE A 68 2.66 0.05 2.87
C ILE A 68 3.91 0.09 3.74
N TYR A 69 3.82 -0.55 4.89
CA TYR A 69 4.98 -0.75 5.75
C TYR A 69 5.15 -2.24 6.02
N LEU A 70 6.35 -2.73 5.82
CA LEU A 70 6.70 -4.11 6.18
C LEU A 70 7.90 -4.07 7.09
N ASP A 71 7.86 -4.93 8.11
CA ASP A 71 9.02 -5.13 8.94
C ASP A 71 10.19 -5.49 8.04
N GLU A 72 11.35 -4.95 8.36
CA GLU A 72 12.53 -5.12 7.54
C GLU A 72 12.85 -6.59 7.33
N GLN A 73 12.61 -7.42 8.33
CA GLN A 73 12.91 -8.83 8.24
C GLN A 73 12.01 -9.56 7.26
N GLN A 74 10.91 -8.94 6.86
CA GLN A 74 9.96 -9.58 5.97
C GLN A 74 10.16 -9.20 4.50
N ARG A 75 11.11 -8.34 4.24
CA ARG A 75 11.33 -7.89 2.87
C ARG A 75 11.96 -9.00 2.06
N GLY A 76 11.71 -8.98 0.75
CA GLY A 76 12.27 -9.97 -0.14
C GLY A 76 11.55 -11.29 -0.15
N ARG A 77 10.40 -11.39 0.53
CA ARG A 77 9.66 -12.64 0.61
C ARG A 77 8.40 -12.63 -0.25
N GLY A 78 8.27 -11.66 -1.12
CA GLY A 78 7.10 -11.57 -1.98
C GLY A 78 5.88 -11.01 -1.31
N LEU A 79 5.98 -10.55 -0.08
CA LEU A 79 4.84 -10.04 0.65
C LEU A 79 4.33 -8.73 0.05
N GLY A 80 5.22 -7.86 -0.38
CA GLY A 80 4.81 -6.60 -0.98
C GLY A 80 3.91 -6.81 -2.18
N LYS A 81 4.25 -7.78 -3.02
CA LYS A 81 3.45 -8.09 -4.18
C LYS A 81 2.07 -8.61 -3.78
N GLN A 82 2.03 -9.49 -2.79
CA GLN A 82 0.77 -10.03 -2.30
C GLN A 82 -0.12 -8.92 -1.73
N ILE A 83 0.49 -8.01 -0.97
CA ILE A 83 -0.25 -6.93 -0.34
C ILE A 83 -0.80 -5.97 -1.39
N LEU A 84 0.02 -5.61 -2.36
CA LEU A 84 -0.43 -4.73 -3.43
C LEU A 84 -1.56 -5.37 -4.22
N GLN A 85 -1.44 -6.65 -4.52
CA GLN A 85 -2.50 -7.34 -5.25
C GLN A 85 -3.80 -7.34 -4.46
N TYR A 86 -3.69 -7.58 -3.15
CA TYR A 86 -4.86 -7.53 -2.30
C TYR A 86 -5.52 -6.15 -2.35
N CYS A 87 -4.72 -5.10 -2.29
CA CYS A 87 -5.25 -3.74 -2.34
C CYS A 87 -5.93 -3.44 -3.67
N ILE A 88 -5.31 -3.88 -4.75
CA ILE A 88 -5.90 -3.69 -6.08
C ILE A 88 -7.24 -4.40 -6.17
N ASP A 89 -7.30 -5.63 -5.66
CA ASP A 89 -8.52 -6.42 -5.73
C ASP A 89 -9.63 -5.85 -4.87
N LYS A 90 -9.28 -5.24 -3.74
CA LYS A 90 -10.28 -4.69 -2.82
C LYS A 90 -10.74 -3.30 -3.19
N ALA A 91 -9.96 -2.57 -3.96
CA ALA A 91 -10.25 -1.17 -4.23
C ALA A 91 -11.66 -0.93 -4.79
N PRO A 92 -12.15 -1.71 -5.76
CA PRO A 92 -13.49 -1.45 -6.28
C PRO A 92 -14.59 -1.55 -5.22
N ASP A 93 -14.44 -2.50 -4.28
CA ASP A 93 -15.44 -2.65 -3.21
C ASP A 93 -15.48 -1.45 -2.29
N LEU A 94 -14.42 -0.66 -2.30
CA LEU A 94 -14.33 0.52 -1.44
C LEU A 94 -14.64 1.80 -2.23
N GLY A 95 -15.07 1.66 -3.46
CA GLY A 95 -15.36 2.82 -4.29
C GLY A 95 -14.10 3.50 -4.80
N VAL A 96 -12.99 2.80 -4.83
CA VAL A 96 -11.72 3.37 -5.25
C VAL A 96 -11.40 2.90 -6.66
N HIS A 97 -11.09 3.85 -7.52
CA HIS A 97 -10.75 3.55 -8.90
C HIS A 97 -9.32 3.95 -9.26
N THR A 98 -8.64 4.66 -8.39
CA THR A 98 -7.26 5.10 -8.64
C THR A 98 -6.45 4.95 -7.37
N LEU A 99 -5.33 4.27 -7.48
CA LEU A 99 -4.39 4.12 -6.38
C LEU A 99 -3.12 4.89 -6.71
N LEU A 100 -2.64 5.65 -5.75
CA LEU A 100 -1.39 6.41 -5.88
C LEU A 100 -0.39 5.94 -4.85
N GLY A 101 0.85 5.76 -5.29
CA GLY A 101 1.96 5.48 -4.39
C GLY A 101 2.92 6.66 -4.41
N PHE A 102 3.25 7.18 -3.25
CA PHE A 102 4.21 8.26 -3.11
C PHE A 102 5.52 7.64 -2.65
N ILE A 103 6.52 7.64 -3.52
CA ILE A 103 7.75 6.90 -3.29
C ILE A 103 8.93 7.80 -3.58
N PHE A 104 9.89 7.83 -2.65
CA PHE A 104 11.11 8.60 -2.90
C PHE A 104 11.83 8.03 -4.12
N ALA A 105 12.33 8.92 -4.94
CA ALA A 105 12.94 8.53 -6.22
C ALA A 105 14.13 7.60 -6.05
N HIS A 106 14.81 7.66 -4.90
CA HIS A 106 15.96 6.80 -4.66
C HIS A 106 15.58 5.43 -4.12
N ASN A 107 14.31 5.22 -3.81
CA ASN A 107 13.85 3.94 -3.27
C ASN A 107 13.51 3.01 -4.43
N LEU A 108 14.54 2.50 -5.07
CA LEU A 108 14.37 1.71 -6.28
C LEU A 108 13.61 0.40 -6.07
N PRO A 109 13.81 -0.31 -4.97
CA PRO A 109 13.02 -1.54 -4.78
C PRO A 109 11.52 -1.30 -4.73
N SER A 110 11.09 -0.22 -4.05
CA SER A 110 9.67 0.08 -3.99
C SER A 110 9.12 0.48 -5.35
N ILE A 111 9.87 1.30 -6.07
CA ILE A 111 9.45 1.70 -7.41
C ILE A 111 9.29 0.47 -8.29
N ALA A 112 10.27 -0.44 -8.25
CA ALA A 112 10.22 -1.64 -9.06
C ALA A 112 9.02 -2.51 -8.69
N LEU A 113 8.72 -2.61 -7.41
CA LEU A 113 7.56 -3.39 -6.96
C LEU A 113 6.27 -2.81 -7.53
N PHE A 114 6.08 -1.51 -7.39
CA PHE A 114 4.86 -0.88 -7.88
C PHE A 114 4.74 -0.99 -9.39
N GLU A 115 5.86 -0.80 -10.10
CA GLU A 115 5.84 -0.92 -11.56
C GLU A 115 5.50 -2.34 -12.00
N LYS A 116 6.01 -3.32 -11.27
CA LYS A 116 5.72 -4.71 -11.59
C LYS A 116 4.23 -5.00 -11.45
N MET A 117 3.55 -4.30 -10.57
CA MET A 117 2.13 -4.49 -10.35
C MET A 117 1.25 -3.65 -11.28
N GLY A 118 1.86 -2.92 -12.19
CA GLY A 118 1.10 -2.17 -13.18
C GLY A 118 1.03 -0.67 -12.94
N PHE A 119 1.64 -0.18 -11.87
CA PHE A 119 1.70 1.26 -11.65
C PHE A 119 2.68 1.89 -12.63
N THR A 120 2.41 3.12 -13.01
CA THR A 120 3.34 3.87 -13.85
C THR A 120 3.62 5.21 -13.20
N GLU A 121 4.72 5.81 -13.55
CA GLU A 121 5.09 7.09 -12.98
C GLU A 121 4.21 8.19 -13.55
N TRP A 122 3.50 8.88 -12.68
CA TRP A 122 2.60 9.94 -13.08
C TRP A 122 3.15 11.33 -12.77
N ALA A 123 4.08 11.41 -11.81
CA ALA A 123 4.68 12.69 -11.47
C ALA A 123 6.02 12.48 -10.82
N ASN A 124 6.87 13.49 -10.97
CA ASN A 124 8.17 13.53 -10.29
C ASN A 124 8.30 14.93 -9.70
N LEU A 125 8.43 14.98 -8.37
CA LEU A 125 8.55 16.24 -7.66
C LEU A 125 10.00 16.37 -7.20
N PRO A 126 10.78 17.17 -7.91
CA PRO A 126 12.22 17.19 -7.66
C PRO A 126 12.57 17.89 -6.36
N ASN A 127 13.36 17.22 -5.55
CA ASN A 127 14.01 17.79 -4.38
C ASN A 127 13.07 18.45 -3.39
N ILE A 128 11.87 17.90 -3.24
CA ILE A 128 10.86 18.51 -2.36
C ILE A 128 10.97 18.06 -0.91
N ALA A 129 11.78 17.05 -0.64
CA ALA A 129 11.92 16.52 0.71
C ALA A 129 13.37 16.57 1.14
N THR A 130 13.59 16.80 2.42
CA THR A 130 14.94 16.78 2.98
C THR A 130 15.03 15.66 3.98
N LEU A 131 15.92 14.71 3.73
CA LEU A 131 16.16 13.59 4.61
C LEU A 131 17.65 13.56 4.93
N ASP A 132 17.97 13.56 6.22
CA ASP A 132 19.35 13.51 6.66
C ASP A 132 20.20 14.58 5.97
N GLN A 133 19.63 15.78 5.84
CA GLN A 133 20.29 16.94 5.26
C GLN A 133 20.55 16.82 3.77
N GLU A 134 19.92 15.85 3.12
CA GLU A 134 19.99 15.72 1.66
C GLU A 134 18.61 15.88 1.06
N GLU A 135 18.56 16.60 -0.03
CA GLU A 135 17.30 16.77 -0.74
C GLU A 135 16.98 15.53 -1.54
N ARG A 136 15.71 15.16 -1.54
CA ARG A 136 15.25 13.97 -2.25
C ARG A 136 14.04 14.30 -3.10
N SER A 137 13.96 13.65 -4.23
CA SER A 137 12.81 13.78 -5.11
C SER A 137 11.76 12.75 -4.75
N LEU A 138 10.51 13.11 -4.97
CA LEU A 138 9.38 12.23 -4.70
C LEU A 138 8.69 11.91 -6.01
N LYS A 139 8.43 10.63 -6.23
CA LYS A 139 7.67 10.19 -7.40
C LYS A 139 6.28 9.77 -6.99
N ILE A 140 5.33 10.06 -7.86
CA ILE A 140 3.97 9.57 -7.68
C ILE A 140 3.71 8.56 -8.77
N LEU A 141 3.46 7.33 -8.36
CA LEU A 141 3.12 6.25 -9.27
C LEU A 141 1.64 5.97 -9.12
N GLY A 142 0.96 5.73 -10.22
CA GLY A 142 -0.47 5.53 -10.16
C GLY A 142 -0.93 4.39 -11.03
N ILE A 143 -2.11 3.86 -10.67
CA ILE A 143 -2.76 2.83 -11.45
C ILE A 143 -4.26 3.10 -11.44
N ARG A 144 -4.90 2.90 -12.58
CA ARG A 144 -6.35 3.00 -12.69
C ARG A 144 -6.94 1.60 -12.60
N ILE A 145 -7.97 1.49 -11.78
CA ILE A 145 -8.63 0.21 -11.53
C ILE A 145 -10.04 0.30 -12.05
N LYS A 146 -10.45 -0.71 -12.75
CA LYS A 146 -11.79 -0.73 -13.34
C LYS A 146 -12.83 -1.20 -12.38
#